data_3c3b02945d3911d0ba117d7a407255aa
#
_entry.id   3c3b02945d3911d0ba117d7a407255aa
#
_cell.length_a   1.000
_cell.length_b   1.000
_cell.length_c   1.000
_cell.angle_alpha   90.00
_cell.angle_beta   90.00
_cell.angle_gamma   90.00
#
_symmetry.space_group_name_H-M   'P 1'
#
loop_
_entity.id
_entity.type
_entity.pdbx_description
1 polymer ?
#
loop_
_entity_poly.entity_id
_entity_poly.type
_entity_poly.pdbx_seq_one_letter_code
_entity_poly.pdbx_strand_id
1 'polypeptide(L)'
;IGIEGSNLQHTNVAKDEKTKIEKPMKDHGDAIQMVIDALVDEKIGVIKSMDEIGAVGHRVVHGGEEFAGSCVITEAVMKALEKCTPLAPLHNPPNIIGIKACQKIMPNTPMVGVFDTAFHQTMPPKAYMYALPYEYYKNYGIRKYGFHGTSHKYVSQKAAEFLGKPAEDLKIVTCHLGNGSSITAVDGGKCIDTSMGFTPLDGVPMGTRTGSMDPAVVTYLINQKGMSAKDVDALMNKESGVSGVSGVSSDFRDLSAAAKEGNDRAQLALD
;
A
#
# COMPACT_ATOMS: atom_id res chain seq x y z
N ILE A 1 -10.49 6.51 -10.67
CA ILE A 1 -10.97 5.32 -11.43
C ILE A 1 -11.83 4.53 -10.48
N GLY A 2 -13.07 4.32 -10.80
CA GLY A 2 -14.03 3.56 -10.01
C GLY A 2 -14.93 2.70 -10.89
N ILE A 3 -15.80 1.89 -10.25
CA ILE A 3 -16.77 1.03 -10.95
C ILE A 3 -17.83 1.90 -11.61
N GLU A 4 -18.18 3.03 -10.97
CA GLU A 4 -19.12 4.04 -11.49
C GLU A 4 -18.60 5.43 -11.14
N GLY A 5 -18.95 6.45 -11.96
CA GLY A 5 -18.70 7.85 -11.67
C GLY A 5 -17.24 8.27 -11.62
N SER A 6 -16.40 7.74 -12.52
CA SER A 6 -14.99 8.16 -12.62
C SER A 6 -14.90 9.69 -12.75
N ASN A 7 -14.10 10.32 -11.92
CA ASN A 7 -13.89 11.76 -11.96
C ASN A 7 -12.46 12.14 -11.56
N LEU A 8 -12.02 13.30 -12.00
CA LEU A 8 -10.80 13.96 -11.59
C LEU A 8 -11.17 15.23 -10.82
N GLN A 9 -10.60 15.41 -9.64
CA GLN A 9 -10.63 16.69 -8.93
C GLN A 9 -9.25 17.33 -9.03
N HIS A 10 -9.20 18.49 -9.67
CA HIS A 10 -8.00 19.31 -9.79
C HIS A 10 -8.13 20.55 -8.90
N THR A 11 -7.10 20.81 -8.10
CA THR A 11 -7.03 22.01 -7.27
C THR A 11 -5.80 22.82 -7.65
N ASN A 12 -5.99 24.02 -8.20
CA ASN A 12 -4.93 24.98 -8.39
C ASN A 12 -4.76 25.78 -7.10
N VAL A 13 -3.78 25.39 -6.29
CA VAL A 13 -3.55 25.97 -4.95
C VAL A 13 -3.17 27.46 -5.05
N ALA A 14 -2.44 27.86 -6.08
CA ALA A 14 -2.02 29.25 -6.26
C ALA A 14 -3.21 30.20 -6.55
N LYS A 15 -4.28 29.68 -7.17
CA LYS A 15 -5.49 30.44 -7.50
C LYS A 15 -6.66 30.16 -6.54
N ASP A 16 -6.50 29.17 -5.63
CA ASP A 16 -7.58 28.60 -4.80
C ASP A 16 -8.79 28.13 -5.60
N GLU A 17 -8.54 27.58 -6.79
CA GLU A 17 -9.58 27.12 -7.69
C GLU A 17 -9.66 25.60 -7.69
N LYS A 18 -10.90 25.07 -7.62
CA LYS A 18 -11.18 23.63 -7.68
C LYS A 18 -12.01 23.33 -8.92
N THR A 19 -11.56 22.36 -9.71
CA THR A 19 -12.26 21.89 -10.90
C THR A 19 -12.50 20.40 -10.78
N LYS A 20 -13.75 19.98 -11.05
CA LYS A 20 -14.13 18.56 -11.15
C LYS A 20 -14.42 18.24 -12.61
N ILE A 21 -13.76 17.20 -13.13
CA ILE A 21 -13.95 16.70 -14.49
C ILE A 21 -14.53 15.28 -14.37
N GLU A 22 -15.74 15.08 -14.87
CA GLU A 22 -16.40 13.77 -14.91
C GLU A 22 -16.28 13.20 -16.32
N LYS A 23 -15.57 12.07 -16.44
CA LYS A 23 -15.40 11.38 -17.70
C LYS A 23 -15.13 9.90 -17.42
N PRO A 24 -15.70 8.96 -18.19
CA PRO A 24 -15.38 7.55 -18.08
C PRO A 24 -13.89 7.32 -18.27
N MET A 25 -13.28 6.53 -17.37
CA MET A 25 -11.88 6.09 -17.44
C MET A 25 -11.87 4.58 -17.48
N LYS A 26 -11.49 4.00 -18.62
CA LYS A 26 -11.52 2.55 -18.83
C LYS A 26 -10.41 1.85 -18.03
N ASP A 27 -9.27 2.50 -17.92
CA ASP A 27 -8.09 1.97 -17.25
C ASP A 27 -7.22 3.08 -16.62
N HIS A 28 -6.10 2.68 -16.06
CA HIS A 28 -5.13 3.59 -15.44
C HIS A 28 -4.47 4.53 -16.48
N GLY A 29 -4.34 4.11 -17.73
CA GLY A 29 -3.80 4.94 -18.80
C GLY A 29 -4.70 6.14 -19.07
N ASP A 30 -6.02 5.91 -19.21
CA ASP A 30 -7.01 7.00 -19.38
C ASP A 30 -6.98 7.98 -18.20
N ALA A 31 -6.84 7.45 -16.98
CA ALA A 31 -6.79 8.28 -15.78
C ALA A 31 -5.52 9.15 -15.74
N ILE A 32 -4.35 8.57 -16.04
CA ILE A 32 -3.08 9.31 -16.10
C ILE A 32 -3.12 10.36 -17.21
N GLN A 33 -3.65 10.02 -18.38
CA GLN A 33 -3.80 10.99 -19.45
C GLN A 33 -4.68 12.17 -19.03
N MET A 34 -5.80 11.92 -18.36
CA MET A 34 -6.67 12.99 -17.86
C MET A 34 -5.97 13.88 -16.82
N VAL A 35 -5.16 13.30 -15.93
CA VAL A 35 -4.35 14.10 -14.99
C VAL A 35 -3.38 15.00 -15.73
N ILE A 36 -2.69 14.46 -16.73
CA ILE A 36 -1.71 15.22 -17.53
C ILE A 36 -2.39 16.32 -18.31
N ASP A 37 -3.52 16.03 -18.98
CA ASP A 37 -4.29 17.04 -19.72
C ASP A 37 -4.72 18.18 -18.79
N ALA A 38 -5.16 17.89 -17.57
CA ALA A 38 -5.53 18.90 -16.58
C ALA A 38 -4.33 19.73 -16.09
N LEU A 39 -3.13 19.14 -16.00
CA LEU A 39 -1.92 19.86 -15.58
C LEU A 39 -1.47 20.92 -16.58
N VAL A 40 -1.63 20.66 -17.88
CA VAL A 40 -1.21 21.56 -18.98
C VAL A 40 -2.36 22.36 -19.58
N ASP A 41 -3.59 22.22 -19.09
CA ASP A 41 -4.77 22.94 -19.60
C ASP A 41 -4.57 24.46 -19.48
N GLU A 42 -4.92 25.22 -20.52
CA GLU A 42 -4.71 26.68 -20.56
C GLU A 42 -5.46 27.44 -19.45
N LYS A 43 -6.58 26.90 -18.95
CA LYS A 43 -7.44 27.58 -17.97
C LYS A 43 -7.16 27.14 -16.54
N ILE A 44 -7.09 25.82 -16.32
CA ILE A 44 -7.00 25.23 -14.98
C ILE A 44 -5.59 24.71 -14.68
N GLY A 45 -4.73 24.55 -15.68
CA GLY A 45 -3.40 23.96 -15.54
C GLY A 45 -2.46 24.74 -14.63
N VAL A 46 -1.41 24.07 -14.19
CA VAL A 46 -0.40 24.59 -13.25
C VAL A 46 1.01 24.58 -13.87
N ILE A 47 1.19 23.95 -15.01
CA ILE A 47 2.41 23.94 -15.83
C ILE A 47 2.07 24.30 -17.28
N LYS A 48 3.05 24.83 -18.01
CA LYS A 48 2.87 25.25 -19.40
C LYS A 48 3.11 24.13 -20.40
N SER A 49 3.99 23.19 -20.05
CA SER A 49 4.31 22.03 -20.89
C SER A 49 4.77 20.87 -20.03
N MET A 50 4.75 19.67 -20.60
CA MET A 50 5.25 18.45 -19.95
C MET A 50 6.76 18.48 -19.69
N ASP A 51 7.51 19.34 -20.35
CA ASP A 51 8.96 19.51 -20.16
C ASP A 51 9.31 20.09 -18.77
N GLU A 52 8.34 20.70 -18.11
CA GLU A 52 8.51 21.16 -16.72
C GLU A 52 8.51 20.02 -15.70
N ILE A 53 8.09 18.80 -16.09
CA ILE A 53 8.13 17.62 -15.22
C ILE A 53 9.51 16.98 -15.26
N GLY A 54 10.30 17.21 -14.23
CA GLY A 54 11.67 16.70 -14.14
C GLY A 54 11.79 15.22 -13.83
N ALA A 55 10.80 14.61 -13.16
CA ALA A 55 10.76 13.18 -12.83
C ALA A 55 9.35 12.74 -12.44
N VAL A 56 9.07 11.42 -12.52
CA VAL A 56 7.84 10.79 -12.04
C VAL A 56 8.17 9.76 -10.99
N GLY A 57 7.60 9.92 -9.78
CA GLY A 57 7.68 8.96 -8.70
C GLY A 57 6.53 7.95 -8.77
N HIS A 58 6.86 6.66 -8.76
CA HIS A 58 5.89 5.56 -8.74
C HIS A 58 5.97 4.82 -7.40
N ARG A 59 4.88 4.81 -6.66
CA ARG A 59 4.73 3.86 -5.56
C ARG A 59 4.55 2.46 -6.14
N VAL A 60 5.40 1.54 -5.73
CA VAL A 60 5.35 0.12 -6.09
C VAL A 60 5.18 -0.71 -4.82
N VAL A 61 4.16 -1.56 -4.79
CA VAL A 61 3.80 -2.28 -3.56
C VAL A 61 4.86 -3.30 -3.18
N HIS A 62 5.39 -4.07 -4.14
CA HIS A 62 6.31 -5.16 -3.80
C HIS A 62 7.59 -5.11 -4.64
N GLY A 63 8.71 -4.96 -3.99
CA GLY A 63 10.05 -4.97 -4.59
C GLY A 63 10.84 -6.27 -4.36
N GLY A 64 10.25 -7.26 -3.70
CA GLY A 64 10.97 -8.47 -3.31
C GLY A 64 12.17 -8.17 -2.41
N GLU A 65 13.20 -8.97 -2.51
CA GLU A 65 14.52 -8.74 -1.90
C GLU A 65 15.47 -7.96 -2.83
N GLU A 66 15.03 -7.70 -4.08
CA GLU A 66 15.82 -7.03 -5.12
C GLU A 66 16.00 -5.52 -4.83
N PHE A 67 15.03 -4.89 -4.17
CA PHE A 67 14.99 -3.45 -3.98
C PHE A 67 14.99 -3.06 -2.51
N ALA A 68 16.15 -2.65 -2.03
CA ALA A 68 16.34 -2.11 -0.67
C ALA A 68 16.20 -0.57 -0.58
N GLY A 69 15.86 0.09 -1.69
CA GLY A 69 15.68 1.54 -1.79
C GLY A 69 14.98 1.94 -3.08
N SER A 70 14.73 3.25 -3.23
CA SER A 70 14.21 3.81 -4.47
C SER A 70 15.23 3.70 -5.59
N CYS A 71 14.79 3.47 -6.81
CA CYS A 71 15.67 3.40 -7.98
C CYS A 71 15.02 3.97 -9.24
N VAL A 72 15.86 4.39 -10.19
CA VAL A 72 15.40 4.75 -11.53
C VAL A 72 14.90 3.50 -12.24
N ILE A 73 13.71 3.57 -12.82
CA ILE A 73 13.07 2.45 -13.51
C ILE A 73 13.69 2.29 -14.89
N THR A 74 14.55 1.29 -15.02
CA THR A 74 15.14 0.82 -16.28
C THR A 74 14.40 -0.42 -16.78
N GLU A 75 14.75 -0.92 -17.97
CA GLU A 75 14.22 -2.18 -18.48
C GLU A 75 14.54 -3.36 -17.55
N ALA A 76 15.74 -3.37 -16.93
CA ALA A 76 16.13 -4.39 -15.96
C ALA A 76 15.24 -4.33 -14.70
N VAL A 77 14.92 -3.14 -14.21
CA VAL A 77 14.00 -2.94 -13.08
C VAL A 77 12.59 -3.41 -13.45
N MET A 78 12.10 -3.11 -14.65
CA MET A 78 10.79 -3.60 -15.11
C MET A 78 10.74 -5.13 -15.13
N LYS A 79 11.76 -5.80 -15.63
CA LYS A 79 11.87 -7.27 -15.60
C LYS A 79 11.88 -7.85 -14.18
N ALA A 80 12.56 -7.17 -13.25
CA ALA A 80 12.56 -7.56 -11.83
C ALA A 80 11.17 -7.38 -11.19
N LEU A 81 10.46 -6.29 -11.51
CA LEU A 81 9.07 -6.07 -11.06
C LEU A 81 8.11 -7.14 -11.59
N GLU A 82 8.26 -7.56 -12.84
CA GLU A 82 7.47 -8.65 -13.42
C GLU A 82 7.72 -9.98 -12.68
N LYS A 83 8.97 -10.27 -12.27
CA LYS A 83 9.31 -11.43 -11.43
C LYS A 83 8.68 -11.35 -10.02
N CYS A 84 8.50 -10.15 -9.46
CA CYS A 84 7.85 -9.95 -8.16
C CYS A 84 6.32 -10.08 -8.23
N THR A 85 5.71 -10.17 -9.41
CA THR A 85 4.25 -10.27 -9.57
C THR A 85 3.62 -11.42 -8.80
N PRO A 86 4.18 -12.65 -8.73
CA PRO A 86 3.62 -13.72 -7.93
C PRO A 86 3.53 -13.43 -6.43
N LEU A 87 4.38 -12.52 -5.91
CA LEU A 87 4.36 -12.09 -4.50
C LEU A 87 3.26 -11.06 -4.21
N ALA A 88 2.81 -10.32 -5.22
CA ALA A 88 1.76 -9.32 -5.10
C ALA A 88 0.87 -9.27 -6.36
N PRO A 89 0.11 -10.34 -6.64
CA PRO A 89 -0.63 -10.50 -7.90
C PRO A 89 -1.76 -9.48 -8.09
N LEU A 90 -2.27 -8.90 -7.01
CA LEU A 90 -3.32 -7.89 -7.06
C LEU A 90 -2.76 -6.45 -7.19
N HIS A 91 -1.47 -6.24 -6.91
CA HIS A 91 -0.88 -4.90 -6.79
C HIS A 91 0.19 -4.61 -7.84
N ASN A 92 1.13 -5.53 -8.06
CA ASN A 92 2.24 -5.28 -8.99
C ASN A 92 1.78 -5.12 -10.44
N PRO A 93 0.84 -5.91 -10.99
CA PRO A 93 0.37 -5.69 -12.35
C PRO A 93 -0.21 -4.29 -12.59
N PRO A 94 -1.12 -3.74 -11.76
CA PRO A 94 -1.57 -2.35 -11.89
C PRO A 94 -0.43 -1.33 -11.78
N ASN A 95 0.57 -1.55 -10.90
CA ASN A 95 1.73 -0.66 -10.80
C ASN A 95 2.53 -0.66 -12.11
N ILE A 96 2.80 -1.84 -12.70
CA ILE A 96 3.50 -1.98 -13.99
C ILE A 96 2.74 -1.29 -15.12
N ILE A 97 1.41 -1.43 -15.17
CA ILE A 97 0.56 -0.74 -16.15
C ILE A 97 0.69 0.78 -16.01
N GLY A 98 0.64 1.30 -14.78
CA GLY A 98 0.80 2.73 -14.50
C GLY A 98 2.17 3.26 -14.93
N ILE A 99 3.24 2.52 -14.65
CA ILE A 99 4.60 2.88 -15.09
C ILE A 99 4.68 2.93 -16.62
N LYS A 100 4.22 1.88 -17.30
CA LYS A 100 4.22 1.80 -18.78
C LYS A 100 3.40 2.93 -19.41
N ALA A 101 2.27 3.29 -18.81
CA ALA A 101 1.46 4.43 -19.27
C ALA A 101 2.22 5.75 -19.17
N CYS A 102 2.87 6.03 -18.03
CA CYS A 102 3.70 7.24 -17.87
C CYS A 102 4.89 7.26 -18.84
N GLN A 103 5.59 6.15 -19.01
CA GLN A 103 6.70 6.03 -19.96
C GLN A 103 6.28 6.30 -21.40
N LYS A 104 5.08 5.87 -21.80
CA LYS A 104 4.54 6.13 -23.13
C LYS A 104 4.25 7.61 -23.37
N ILE A 105 3.74 8.32 -22.36
CA ILE A 105 3.35 9.72 -22.47
C ILE A 105 4.56 10.64 -22.29
N MET A 106 5.49 10.25 -21.42
CA MET A 106 6.69 11.02 -21.05
C MET A 106 7.96 10.18 -21.28
N PRO A 107 8.33 9.86 -22.53
CA PRO A 107 9.41 8.89 -22.81
C PRO A 107 10.80 9.35 -22.36
N ASN A 108 11.00 10.66 -22.23
CA ASN A 108 12.30 11.25 -21.83
C ASN A 108 12.36 11.63 -20.34
N THR A 109 11.26 11.53 -19.61
CA THR A 109 11.21 11.90 -18.20
C THR A 109 11.64 10.71 -17.33
N PRO A 110 12.59 10.87 -16.41
CA PRO A 110 13.01 9.81 -15.52
C PRO A 110 11.84 9.28 -14.66
N MET A 111 11.66 7.96 -14.61
CA MET A 111 10.72 7.28 -13.75
C MET A 111 11.45 6.69 -12.56
N VAL A 112 10.95 6.90 -11.35
CA VAL A 112 11.56 6.43 -10.10
C VAL A 112 10.59 5.50 -9.37
N GLY A 113 11.02 4.28 -9.10
CA GLY A 113 10.28 3.32 -8.27
C GLY A 113 10.56 3.54 -6.79
N VAL A 114 9.50 3.63 -5.98
CA VAL A 114 9.55 3.72 -4.52
C VAL A 114 8.77 2.55 -3.96
N PHE A 115 9.46 1.64 -3.27
CA PHE A 115 8.92 0.34 -2.89
C PHE A 115 8.43 0.31 -1.44
N ASP A 116 7.20 -0.17 -1.23
CA ASP A 116 6.63 -0.30 0.12
C ASP A 116 7.44 -1.26 1.01
N THR A 117 8.10 -2.26 0.41
CA THR A 117 8.89 -3.27 1.12
C THR A 117 10.33 -2.83 1.42
N ALA A 118 10.83 -1.77 0.76
CA ALA A 118 12.26 -1.44 0.81
C ALA A 118 12.76 -1.04 2.21
N PHE A 119 11.99 -0.27 2.97
CA PHE A 119 12.37 0.14 4.33
C PHE A 119 12.52 -1.06 5.27
N HIS A 120 11.75 -2.12 5.05
CA HIS A 120 11.73 -3.33 5.86
C HIS A 120 12.86 -4.32 5.52
N GLN A 121 13.67 -4.05 4.50
CA GLN A 121 14.81 -4.92 4.14
C GLN A 121 15.93 -4.92 5.20
N THR A 122 15.88 -4.01 6.16
CA THR A 122 16.81 -3.99 7.31
C THR A 122 16.42 -4.96 8.44
N MET A 123 15.27 -5.62 8.36
CA MET A 123 14.87 -6.63 9.35
C MET A 123 15.90 -7.77 9.42
N PRO A 124 16.30 -8.20 10.63
CA PRO A 124 17.19 -9.35 10.78
C PRO A 124 16.46 -10.67 10.42
N PRO A 125 17.20 -11.73 10.00
CA PRO A 125 16.60 -13.01 9.61
C PRO A 125 15.58 -13.59 10.60
N LYS A 126 15.86 -13.47 11.89
CA LYS A 126 14.94 -13.93 12.95
C LYS A 126 13.58 -13.21 12.98
N ALA A 127 13.48 -12.01 12.40
CA ALA A 127 12.23 -11.24 12.33
C ALA A 127 11.46 -11.51 11.04
N TYR A 128 12.13 -11.80 9.93
CA TYR A 128 11.45 -12.03 8.66
C TYR A 128 11.20 -13.49 8.30
N MET A 129 11.91 -14.44 8.93
CA MET A 129 11.81 -15.85 8.58
C MET A 129 10.58 -16.48 9.23
N TYR A 130 9.74 -17.12 8.43
CA TYR A 130 8.69 -18.00 8.96
C TYR A 130 9.26 -19.36 9.34
N ALA A 131 8.71 -19.98 10.37
CA ALA A 131 9.11 -21.32 10.81
C ALA A 131 8.50 -22.41 9.90
N LEU A 132 8.75 -22.28 8.60
CA LEU A 132 8.45 -23.27 7.56
C LEU A 132 9.76 -23.95 7.14
N PRO A 133 9.70 -25.12 6.46
CA PRO A 133 10.90 -25.69 5.86
C PRO A 133 11.65 -24.66 5.02
N TYR A 134 12.98 -24.55 5.25
CA TYR A 134 13.83 -23.47 4.70
C TYR A 134 13.78 -23.33 3.18
N GLU A 135 13.54 -24.44 2.48
CA GLU A 135 13.36 -24.46 1.02
C GLU A 135 12.22 -23.59 0.50
N TYR A 136 11.18 -23.34 1.30
CA TYR A 136 10.10 -22.44 0.91
C TYR A 136 10.56 -20.99 0.83
N TYR A 137 11.41 -20.58 1.75
CA TYR A 137 12.07 -19.29 1.64
C TYR A 137 13.01 -19.25 0.43
N LYS A 138 13.91 -20.23 0.33
CA LYS A 138 14.96 -20.25 -0.71
C LYS A 138 14.41 -20.32 -2.13
N ASN A 139 13.36 -21.11 -2.36
CA ASN A 139 12.85 -21.37 -3.71
C ASN A 139 11.71 -20.43 -4.12
N TYR A 140 10.95 -19.92 -3.15
CA TYR A 140 9.73 -19.15 -3.42
C TYR A 140 9.72 -17.76 -2.78
N GLY A 141 10.74 -17.38 -2.03
CA GLY A 141 10.82 -16.10 -1.34
C GLY A 141 9.75 -15.94 -0.25
N ILE A 142 9.29 -17.06 0.36
CA ILE A 142 8.27 -17.01 1.41
C ILE A 142 8.91 -16.54 2.71
N ARG A 143 8.72 -15.26 3.01
CA ARG A 143 9.19 -14.56 4.20
C ARG A 143 8.28 -13.38 4.53
N LYS A 144 8.43 -12.78 5.71
CA LYS A 144 7.86 -11.47 6.00
C LYS A 144 8.59 -10.40 5.19
N TYR A 145 7.83 -9.58 4.44
CA TYR A 145 8.35 -8.41 3.72
C TYR A 145 8.00 -7.11 4.40
N GLY A 146 6.77 -6.99 4.90
CA GLY A 146 6.22 -5.75 5.41
C GLY A 146 5.86 -4.76 4.30
N PHE A 147 4.98 -3.84 4.61
CA PHE A 147 4.46 -2.85 3.64
C PHE A 147 4.32 -1.49 4.32
N HIS A 148 3.85 -0.47 3.58
CA HIS A 148 3.81 0.92 4.03
C HIS A 148 5.20 1.48 4.41
N GLY A 149 6.27 0.87 3.92
CA GLY A 149 7.65 1.22 4.31
C GLY A 149 8.01 2.67 4.05
N THR A 150 7.49 3.28 2.98
CA THR A 150 7.67 4.71 2.70
C THR A 150 7.07 5.58 3.82
N SER A 151 5.86 5.23 4.29
CA SER A 151 5.21 5.91 5.40
C SER A 151 5.99 5.74 6.70
N HIS A 152 6.36 4.51 7.06
CA HIS A 152 7.10 4.22 8.29
C HIS A 152 8.46 4.91 8.32
N LYS A 153 9.20 4.89 7.19
CA LYS A 153 10.46 5.63 7.04
C LYS A 153 10.25 7.12 7.24
N TYR A 154 9.30 7.71 6.54
CA TYR A 154 9.03 9.15 6.60
C TYR A 154 8.64 9.59 8.01
N VAL A 155 7.66 8.90 8.63
CA VAL A 155 7.16 9.26 9.96
C VAL A 155 8.26 9.10 11.02
N SER A 156 9.07 8.04 10.97
CA SER A 156 10.18 7.85 11.92
C SER A 156 11.24 8.94 11.80
N GLN A 157 11.59 9.34 10.57
CA GLN A 157 12.52 10.45 10.32
C GLN A 157 11.93 11.79 10.83
N LYS A 158 10.66 12.06 10.53
CA LYS A 158 10.00 13.29 11.02
C LYS A 158 9.85 13.33 12.54
N ALA A 159 9.64 12.19 13.18
CA ALA A 159 9.62 12.12 14.65
C ALA A 159 11.01 12.48 15.23
N ALA A 160 12.09 11.98 14.65
CA ALA A 160 13.45 12.32 15.07
C ALA A 160 13.74 13.82 14.90
N GLU A 161 13.41 14.38 13.72
CA GLU A 161 13.52 15.83 13.46
C GLU A 161 12.72 16.66 14.46
N PHE A 162 11.46 16.28 14.72
CA PHE A 162 10.59 16.99 15.67
C PHE A 162 11.12 16.97 17.11
N LEU A 163 11.74 15.85 17.51
CA LEU A 163 12.37 15.70 18.81
C LEU A 163 13.74 16.38 18.91
N GLY A 164 14.31 16.84 17.80
CA GLY A 164 15.65 17.41 17.73
C GLY A 164 16.75 16.40 18.12
N LYS A 165 16.54 15.11 17.84
CA LYS A 165 17.47 14.02 18.18
C LYS A 165 17.92 13.27 16.93
N PRO A 166 19.17 12.79 16.88
CA PRO A 166 19.61 11.90 15.82
C PRO A 166 18.75 10.63 15.76
N ALA A 167 18.38 10.18 14.56
CA ALA A 167 17.55 8.99 14.40
C ALA A 167 18.23 7.70 14.93
N GLU A 168 19.57 7.67 14.89
CA GLU A 168 20.40 6.58 15.40
C GLU A 168 20.29 6.37 16.92
N ASP A 169 19.87 7.40 17.67
CA ASP A 169 19.72 7.35 19.14
C ASP A 169 18.31 6.96 19.56
N LEU A 170 17.40 6.75 18.60
CA LEU A 170 15.98 6.59 18.90
C LEU A 170 15.46 5.18 18.62
N LYS A 171 14.59 4.73 19.52
CA LYS A 171 13.70 3.58 19.30
C LYS A 171 12.27 4.09 19.15
N ILE A 172 11.70 3.88 17.98
CA ILE A 172 10.41 4.44 17.59
C ILE A 172 9.48 3.32 17.18
N VAL A 173 8.22 3.40 17.60
CA VAL A 173 7.13 2.61 17.02
C VAL A 173 6.31 3.55 16.15
N THR A 174 6.19 3.22 14.87
CA THR A 174 5.38 3.97 13.93
C THR A 174 4.10 3.21 13.61
N CYS A 175 2.98 3.93 13.57
CA CYS A 175 1.65 3.38 13.26
C CYS A 175 1.13 4.04 11.98
N HIS A 176 0.92 3.22 10.95
CA HIS A 176 0.21 3.62 9.73
C HIS A 176 -1.23 3.10 9.86
N LEU A 177 -2.18 3.99 10.13
CA LEU A 177 -3.56 3.64 10.47
C LEU A 177 -4.52 4.18 9.40
N GLY A 178 -4.56 3.50 8.25
CA GLY A 178 -5.51 3.73 7.17
C GLY A 178 -6.51 2.57 7.06
N ASN A 179 -7.18 2.41 5.91
CA ASN A 179 -7.98 1.21 5.64
C ASN A 179 -7.10 -0.06 5.64
N GLY A 180 -5.85 0.03 5.14
CA GLY A 180 -4.76 -0.87 5.48
C GLY A 180 -3.99 -0.29 6.65
N SER A 181 -3.68 -1.10 7.67
CA SER A 181 -2.97 -0.66 8.87
C SER A 181 -1.74 -1.51 9.16
N SER A 182 -0.69 -0.88 9.63
CA SER A 182 0.53 -1.58 10.06
C SER A 182 1.26 -0.83 11.17
N ILE A 183 2.01 -1.58 11.96
CA ILE A 183 2.84 -1.08 13.04
C ILE A 183 4.26 -1.55 12.79
N THR A 184 5.24 -0.66 12.93
CA THR A 184 6.65 -0.96 12.67
C THR A 184 7.52 -0.52 13.83
N ALA A 185 8.41 -1.40 14.27
CA ALA A 185 9.47 -1.10 15.23
C ALA A 185 10.71 -0.61 14.47
N VAL A 186 11.17 0.56 14.84
CA VAL A 186 12.35 1.23 14.25
C VAL A 186 13.40 1.43 15.35
N ASP A 187 14.59 0.94 15.15
CA ASP A 187 15.75 1.12 16.03
C ASP A 187 16.90 1.73 15.25
N GLY A 188 17.39 2.86 15.70
CA GLY A 188 18.48 3.57 15.03
C GLY A 188 18.16 3.96 13.58
N GLY A 189 16.91 4.32 13.29
CA GLY A 189 16.45 4.66 11.94
C GLY A 189 16.23 3.46 11.00
N LYS A 190 16.37 2.23 11.48
CA LYS A 190 16.21 0.98 10.72
C LYS A 190 14.98 0.21 11.20
N CYS A 191 14.22 -0.34 10.27
CA CYS A 191 13.15 -1.29 10.61
C CYS A 191 13.76 -2.57 11.20
N ILE A 192 13.30 -2.97 12.39
CA ILE A 192 13.72 -4.21 13.04
C ILE A 192 12.61 -5.27 13.08
N ASP A 193 11.34 -4.83 12.99
CA ASP A 193 10.17 -5.69 12.82
C ASP A 193 8.97 -4.88 12.33
N THR A 194 7.99 -5.54 11.74
CA THR A 194 6.74 -4.91 11.29
C THR A 194 5.58 -5.89 11.36
N SER A 195 4.36 -5.39 11.50
CA SER A 195 3.16 -6.22 11.68
C SER A 195 2.69 -6.91 10.40
N MET A 196 2.79 -6.26 9.23
CA MET A 196 2.44 -6.92 7.96
C MET A 196 3.48 -7.97 7.60
N GLY A 197 3.03 -9.07 6.99
CA GLY A 197 3.83 -10.26 6.75
C GLY A 197 4.30 -10.44 5.32
N PHE A 198 4.07 -11.65 4.79
CA PHE A 198 4.28 -12.03 3.40
C PHE A 198 3.42 -11.18 2.45
N THR A 199 2.20 -10.90 2.88
CA THR A 199 1.25 -10.01 2.20
C THR A 199 0.76 -8.90 3.15
N PRO A 200 0.07 -7.87 2.63
CA PRO A 200 -0.54 -6.83 3.47
C PRO A 200 -1.77 -7.30 4.28
N LEU A 201 -2.01 -8.61 4.37
CA LEU A 201 -3.12 -9.19 5.12
C LEU A 201 -2.78 -9.41 6.61
N ASP A 202 -1.54 -9.83 6.89
CA ASP A 202 -1.06 -10.17 8.24
C ASP A 202 -0.93 -8.92 9.12
N GLY A 203 -0.98 -9.11 10.44
CA GLY A 203 -0.76 -8.08 11.44
C GLY A 203 -2.05 -7.67 12.18
N VAL A 204 -2.24 -6.38 12.38
CA VAL A 204 -3.42 -5.87 13.10
C VAL A 204 -4.70 -6.02 12.27
N PRO A 205 -5.88 -6.19 12.88
CA PRO A 205 -7.16 -6.07 12.17
C PRO A 205 -7.26 -4.71 11.47
N MET A 206 -7.83 -4.70 10.27
CA MET A 206 -7.90 -3.50 9.42
C MET A 206 -9.36 -3.20 9.06
N GLY A 207 -9.59 -2.24 8.19
CA GLY A 207 -10.94 -1.88 7.77
C GLY A 207 -11.76 -3.08 7.28
N THR A 208 -11.17 -3.87 6.36
CA THR A 208 -11.82 -5.05 5.75
C THR A 208 -10.97 -6.32 5.80
N ARG A 209 -9.73 -6.26 6.29
CA ARG A 209 -8.80 -7.39 6.37
C ARG A 209 -8.74 -7.95 7.77
N THR A 210 -8.65 -9.27 7.87
CA THR A 210 -8.60 -9.98 9.16
C THR A 210 -7.45 -9.53 10.07
N GLY A 211 -6.28 -9.21 9.51
CA GLY A 211 -5.04 -9.27 10.27
C GLY A 211 -4.63 -10.72 10.58
N SER A 212 -3.79 -10.88 11.59
CA SER A 212 -3.29 -12.19 12.01
C SER A 212 -4.43 -13.04 12.63
N MET A 213 -4.48 -14.29 12.22
CA MET A 213 -5.37 -15.31 12.79
C MET A 213 -4.69 -16.67 12.73
N ASP A 214 -5.23 -17.68 13.44
CA ASP A 214 -4.75 -19.04 13.34
C ASP A 214 -4.91 -19.57 11.90
N PRO A 215 -3.81 -20.01 11.24
CA PRO A 215 -3.86 -20.54 9.87
C PRO A 215 -4.81 -21.75 9.72
N ALA A 216 -5.09 -22.49 10.79
CA ALA A 216 -6.03 -23.62 10.77
C ALA A 216 -7.47 -23.18 10.45
N VAL A 217 -7.83 -21.92 10.69
CA VAL A 217 -9.13 -21.37 10.29
C VAL A 217 -9.32 -21.44 8.78
N VAL A 218 -8.26 -21.18 7.99
CA VAL A 218 -8.30 -21.27 6.52
C VAL A 218 -8.66 -22.68 6.07
N THR A 219 -7.97 -23.67 6.60
CA THR A 219 -8.22 -25.09 6.26
C THR A 219 -9.57 -25.57 6.77
N TYR A 220 -10.03 -25.06 7.92
CA TYR A 220 -11.38 -25.35 8.45
C TYR A 220 -12.47 -24.82 7.51
N LEU A 221 -12.36 -23.57 7.05
CA LEU A 221 -13.32 -22.97 6.12
C LEU A 221 -13.38 -23.74 4.79
N ILE A 222 -12.23 -24.16 4.27
CA ILE A 222 -12.18 -24.94 3.02
C ILE A 222 -12.79 -26.34 3.26
N ASN A 223 -12.31 -27.08 4.25
CA ASN A 223 -12.62 -28.50 4.40
C ASN A 223 -13.99 -28.75 5.07
N GLN A 224 -14.41 -27.89 6.00
CA GLN A 224 -15.64 -28.09 6.77
C GLN A 224 -16.81 -27.21 6.33
N LYS A 225 -16.53 -26.06 5.72
CA LYS A 225 -17.56 -25.14 5.21
C LYS A 225 -17.70 -25.17 3.69
N GLY A 226 -16.82 -25.90 2.99
CA GLY A 226 -16.88 -26.08 1.54
C GLY A 226 -16.52 -24.81 0.73
N MET A 227 -15.88 -23.82 1.37
CA MET A 227 -15.44 -22.63 0.68
C MET A 227 -14.27 -22.92 -0.27
N SER A 228 -14.25 -22.28 -1.44
CA SER A 228 -13.05 -22.34 -2.28
C SER A 228 -11.91 -21.52 -1.67
N ALA A 229 -10.66 -21.84 -2.02
CA ALA A 229 -9.51 -21.02 -1.60
C ALA A 229 -9.65 -19.55 -2.01
N LYS A 230 -10.26 -19.29 -3.17
CA LYS A 230 -10.56 -17.95 -3.67
C LYS A 230 -11.58 -17.21 -2.80
N ASP A 231 -12.62 -17.91 -2.35
CA ASP A 231 -13.64 -17.29 -1.49
C ASP A 231 -13.08 -17.00 -0.10
N VAL A 232 -12.22 -17.88 0.44
CA VAL A 232 -11.53 -17.64 1.72
C VAL A 232 -10.58 -16.44 1.59
N ASP A 233 -9.84 -16.33 0.48
CA ASP A 233 -9.00 -15.15 0.21
C ASP A 233 -9.82 -13.86 0.15
N ALA A 234 -10.97 -13.88 -0.56
CA ALA A 234 -11.89 -12.74 -0.63
C ALA A 234 -12.46 -12.37 0.75
N LEU A 235 -12.90 -13.36 1.52
CA LEU A 235 -13.38 -13.20 2.89
C LEU A 235 -12.33 -12.49 3.76
N MET A 236 -11.09 -12.99 3.77
CA MET A 236 -10.03 -12.45 4.62
C MET A 236 -9.60 -11.04 4.21
N ASN A 237 -9.63 -10.70 2.93
CA ASN A 237 -9.13 -9.41 2.41
C ASN A 237 -10.20 -8.33 2.31
N LYS A 238 -11.49 -8.67 2.13
CA LYS A 238 -12.54 -7.71 1.73
C LYS A 238 -13.75 -7.69 2.64
N GLU A 239 -14.02 -8.76 3.38
CA GLU A 239 -15.27 -8.97 4.11
C GLU A 239 -15.06 -9.13 5.61
N SER A 240 -13.85 -8.95 6.08
CA SER A 240 -13.41 -9.15 7.47
C SER A 240 -13.04 -7.82 8.15
N GLY A 241 -12.11 -7.86 9.08
CA GLY A 241 -11.65 -6.70 9.83
C GLY A 241 -12.76 -6.07 10.67
N VAL A 242 -12.61 -4.78 10.98
CA VAL A 242 -13.61 -4.08 11.79
C VAL A 242 -14.98 -4.00 11.10
N SER A 243 -15.00 -3.97 9.76
CA SER A 243 -16.25 -4.03 8.98
C SER A 243 -16.96 -5.37 9.18
N GLY A 244 -16.25 -6.48 9.09
CA GLY A 244 -16.81 -7.82 9.27
C GLY A 244 -17.29 -8.07 10.71
N VAL A 245 -16.52 -7.63 11.71
CA VAL A 245 -16.88 -7.74 13.12
C VAL A 245 -18.10 -6.88 13.44
N SER A 246 -18.08 -5.62 13.07
CA SER A 246 -19.16 -4.69 13.39
C SER A 246 -20.43 -4.92 12.57
N GLY A 247 -20.28 -5.28 11.31
CA GLY A 247 -21.39 -5.31 10.34
C GLY A 247 -21.91 -3.90 9.99
N VAL A 248 -21.14 -2.84 10.29
CA VAL A 248 -21.54 -1.43 10.10
C VAL A 248 -20.71 -0.79 8.99
N SER A 249 -19.40 -0.64 9.20
CA SER A 249 -18.52 0.12 8.32
C SER A 249 -17.05 -0.27 8.54
N SER A 250 -16.21 0.04 7.57
CA SER A 250 -14.75 0.02 7.73
C SER A 250 -14.18 1.34 8.27
N ASP A 251 -15.01 2.38 8.39
CA ASP A 251 -14.61 3.70 8.90
C ASP A 251 -14.83 3.78 10.41
N PHE A 252 -13.76 4.05 11.15
CA PHE A 252 -13.79 4.16 12.61
C PHE A 252 -14.67 5.32 13.12
N ARG A 253 -14.97 6.32 12.30
CA ARG A 253 -15.91 7.39 12.64
C ARG A 253 -17.33 6.85 12.71
N ASP A 254 -17.72 6.03 11.74
CA ASP A 254 -19.04 5.38 11.70
C ASP A 254 -19.18 4.39 12.83
N LEU A 255 -18.12 3.60 13.12
CA LEU A 255 -18.08 2.66 14.25
C LEU A 255 -18.26 3.39 15.57
N SER A 256 -17.55 4.49 15.77
CA SER A 256 -17.66 5.32 16.99
C SER A 256 -19.05 5.92 17.17
N ALA A 257 -19.70 6.32 16.06
CA ALA A 257 -21.08 6.82 16.10
C ALA A 257 -22.05 5.69 16.47
N ALA A 258 -21.96 4.55 15.79
CA ALA A 258 -22.84 3.39 16.05
C ALA A 258 -22.67 2.83 17.48
N ALA A 259 -21.44 2.76 18.01
CA ALA A 259 -21.18 2.33 19.38
C ALA A 259 -21.83 3.28 20.40
N LYS A 260 -21.75 4.58 20.19
CA LYS A 260 -22.43 5.60 21.06
C LYS A 260 -23.97 5.46 21.02
N GLU A 261 -24.52 4.96 19.92
CA GLU A 261 -25.95 4.66 19.76
C GLU A 261 -26.36 3.28 20.36
N GLY A 262 -25.39 2.57 20.96
CA GLY A 262 -25.63 1.29 21.63
C GLY A 262 -25.46 0.04 20.75
N ASN A 263 -24.71 0.15 19.64
CA ASN A 263 -24.39 -1.02 18.83
C ASN A 263 -23.22 -1.80 19.44
N ASP A 264 -23.51 -2.93 20.07
CA ASP A 264 -22.53 -3.77 20.78
C ASP A 264 -21.43 -4.31 19.86
N ARG A 265 -21.75 -4.65 18.59
CA ARG A 265 -20.76 -5.15 17.63
C ARG A 265 -19.83 -4.04 17.14
N ALA A 266 -20.32 -2.81 17.02
CA ALA A 266 -19.49 -1.66 16.71
C ALA A 266 -18.52 -1.37 17.88
N GLN A 267 -19.01 -1.46 19.12
CA GLN A 267 -18.16 -1.36 20.32
C GLN A 267 -17.09 -2.45 20.34
N LEU A 268 -17.48 -3.72 20.13
CA LEU A 268 -16.54 -4.85 20.06
C LEU A 268 -15.43 -4.65 19.00
N ALA A 269 -15.79 -4.05 17.87
CA ALA A 269 -14.82 -3.78 16.81
C ALA A 269 -13.84 -2.63 17.14
N LEU A 270 -14.21 -1.75 18.06
CA LEU A 270 -13.35 -0.67 18.58
C LEU A 270 -12.41 -1.16 19.69
N ASP A 271 -12.88 -2.11 20.54
CA ASP A 271 -12.12 -2.73 21.65
C ASP A 271 -11.00 -3.65 21.13
#